data_7adc060da717b59cfaad17800f46915d
#
_entry.id   7adc060da717b59cfaad17800f46915d
#
_cell.length_a   1.000
_cell.length_b   1.000
_cell.length_c   1.000
_cell.angle_alpha   90.00
_cell.angle_beta   90.00
_cell.angle_gamma   90.00
#
_symmetry.space_group_name_H-M   'P 1'
#
loop_
_entity.id
_entity.type
_entity.pdbx_description
1 polymer ?
#
loop_
_entity_poly.entity_id
_entity_poly.type
_entity_poly.pdbx_seq_one_letter_code
_entity_poly.pdbx_strand_id
1 'polypeptide(L)'
;MITDFNLQILIEPLLHWFAGHARVLPWREEPTPYRVWVSEIMLQQTRVEAVKPYFERFTKRLPDVEALAECPEDELLKLWEGLGYYNRVRNMQKAAIQVMEEHGGKLPADYEKLLKLKGIGSYTAGAIASIAYQIPVPAVDGNVFRVLTRVAADDTDIMKPSFRTLLEKELREVMHEMETPGAFNQALMELGATVCVPNGAPLCEQCPWNSLCLARKEGGIAELPVRTKAKARRIEKRTVLVIRDNDKVAIRKRPEKGLLAGLYELPNVEGRYSQDEIVHLVKDMHLSPIRVQKLENAKHIFSHIEWQMEGYAILVEEAGFDAEAEKMAENHLIFVDAEKSQENYAIPSAFAAYAKYMGIRLGNEKFLETD
;
A
#
# COMPACT_ATOMS: atom_id res chain seq x y z
N MET A 1 20.29 -17.11 -19.90
CA MET A 1 18.88 -16.63 -19.71
C MET A 1 18.16 -17.57 -18.74
N ILE A 2 17.04 -17.19 -18.17
CA ILE A 2 16.31 -18.01 -17.20
C ILE A 2 15.86 -19.35 -17.80
N THR A 3 15.56 -19.40 -19.09
CA THR A 3 15.21 -20.60 -19.86
C THR A 3 16.35 -21.62 -19.98
N ASP A 4 17.58 -21.19 -19.84
CA ASP A 4 18.76 -22.05 -19.96
C ASP A 4 19.25 -22.54 -18.59
N PHE A 5 18.61 -22.05 -17.52
CA PHE A 5 18.95 -22.39 -16.16
C PHE A 5 18.00 -23.48 -15.63
N ASN A 6 18.55 -24.54 -15.08
CA ASN A 6 17.74 -25.59 -14.48
C ASN A 6 17.18 -25.15 -13.12
N LEU A 7 15.94 -24.66 -13.12
CA LEU A 7 15.25 -24.20 -11.91
C LEU A 7 14.93 -25.30 -10.89
N GLN A 8 14.87 -26.58 -11.31
CA GLN A 8 14.57 -27.70 -10.42
C GLN A 8 15.62 -27.87 -9.31
N ILE A 9 16.89 -27.59 -9.59
CA ILE A 9 17.97 -27.69 -8.58
C ILE A 9 17.84 -26.70 -7.44
N LEU A 10 16.98 -25.67 -7.59
CA LEU A 10 16.78 -24.62 -6.60
C LEU A 10 15.76 -25.00 -5.52
N ILE A 11 14.89 -25.99 -5.78
CA ILE A 11 13.72 -26.29 -4.93
C ILE A 11 14.16 -26.80 -3.56
N GLU A 12 14.89 -27.92 -3.53
CA GLU A 12 15.25 -28.58 -2.28
C GLU A 12 16.07 -27.67 -1.34
N PRO A 13 17.15 -27.01 -1.79
CA PRO A 13 17.91 -26.10 -0.94
C PRO A 13 17.06 -24.94 -0.39
N LEU A 14 16.13 -24.41 -1.22
CA LEU A 14 15.26 -23.33 -0.82
C LEU A 14 14.24 -23.75 0.25
N LEU A 15 13.56 -24.84 0.04
CA LEU A 15 12.56 -25.37 1.00
C LEU A 15 13.20 -25.75 2.32
N HIS A 16 14.37 -26.39 2.29
CA HIS A 16 15.15 -26.72 3.48
C HIS A 16 15.53 -25.45 4.27
N TRP A 17 16.05 -24.44 3.57
CA TRP A 17 16.37 -23.14 4.17
C TRP A 17 15.12 -22.49 4.79
N PHE A 18 14.03 -22.44 4.05
CA PHE A 18 12.78 -21.80 4.49
C PHE A 18 12.22 -22.43 5.77
N ALA A 19 12.30 -23.75 5.91
CA ALA A 19 11.85 -24.47 7.10
C ALA A 19 12.54 -24.00 8.39
N GLY A 20 13.79 -23.54 8.31
CA GLY A 20 14.56 -23.07 9.46
C GLY A 20 14.65 -21.54 9.60
N HIS A 21 14.23 -20.76 8.58
CA HIS A 21 14.47 -19.31 8.51
C HIS A 21 13.21 -18.48 8.24
N ALA A 22 12.05 -19.12 8.10
CA ALA A 22 10.79 -18.41 7.88
C ALA A 22 10.47 -17.52 9.07
N ARG A 23 10.23 -16.21 8.82
CA ARG A 23 9.76 -15.29 9.86
C ARG A 23 8.38 -15.69 10.35
N VAL A 24 8.15 -15.55 11.65
CA VAL A 24 6.81 -15.65 12.25
C VAL A 24 6.03 -14.40 11.88
N LEU A 25 4.93 -14.59 11.14
CA LEU A 25 4.10 -13.48 10.65
C LEU A 25 2.62 -13.81 10.92
N PRO A 26 1.79 -12.85 11.36
CA PRO A 26 0.40 -13.10 11.77
C PRO A 26 -0.46 -13.79 10.69
N TRP A 27 -0.18 -13.53 9.42
CA TRP A 27 -0.88 -14.15 8.28
C TRP A 27 -0.36 -15.53 7.88
N ARG A 28 0.72 -16.01 8.50
CA ARG A 28 1.27 -17.37 8.31
C ARG A 28 0.82 -18.35 9.37
N GLU A 29 0.36 -17.88 10.54
CA GLU A 29 -0.10 -18.73 11.64
C GLU A 29 -1.39 -19.48 11.24
N GLU A 30 -2.29 -18.79 10.57
CA GLU A 30 -3.55 -19.34 10.08
C GLU A 30 -3.80 -18.85 8.65
N PRO A 31 -3.22 -19.50 7.62
CA PRO A 31 -3.23 -19.01 6.25
C PRO A 31 -4.53 -19.35 5.51
N THR A 32 -5.69 -18.87 6.03
CA THR A 32 -6.96 -18.99 5.32
C THR A 32 -6.92 -18.17 4.02
N PRO A 33 -7.72 -18.51 3.00
CA PRO A 33 -7.75 -17.75 1.73
C PRO A 33 -7.98 -16.26 1.93
N TYR A 34 -8.87 -15.89 2.86
CA TYR A 34 -9.15 -14.50 3.21
C TYR A 34 -7.93 -13.81 3.85
N ARG A 35 -7.30 -14.42 4.84
CA ARG A 35 -6.13 -13.85 5.53
C ARG A 35 -4.93 -13.70 4.60
N VAL A 36 -4.69 -14.69 3.74
CA VAL A 36 -3.67 -14.59 2.68
C VAL A 36 -3.99 -13.43 1.75
N TRP A 37 -5.21 -13.32 1.26
CA TRP A 37 -5.62 -12.22 0.40
C TRP A 37 -5.42 -10.85 1.04
N VAL A 38 -5.89 -10.65 2.27
CA VAL A 38 -5.72 -9.39 3.02
C VAL A 38 -4.24 -9.03 3.16
N SER A 39 -3.41 -9.97 3.61
CA SER A 39 -1.98 -9.71 3.80
C SER A 39 -1.27 -9.38 2.49
N GLU A 40 -1.57 -10.09 1.41
CA GLU A 40 -0.93 -9.86 0.11
C GLU A 40 -1.28 -8.48 -0.46
N ILE A 41 -2.52 -8.02 -0.29
CA ILE A 41 -2.90 -6.67 -0.71
C ILE A 41 -2.25 -5.61 0.19
N MET A 42 -2.14 -5.82 1.50
CA MET A 42 -1.48 -4.88 2.41
C MET A 42 0.02 -4.76 2.13
N LEU A 43 0.68 -5.88 1.82
CA LEU A 43 2.12 -5.94 1.55
C LEU A 43 2.53 -5.30 0.21
N GLN A 44 1.59 -5.03 -0.70
CA GLN A 44 1.90 -4.31 -1.93
C GLN A 44 2.50 -2.93 -1.61
N GLN A 45 3.80 -2.75 -1.90
CA GLN A 45 4.56 -1.51 -1.67
C GLN A 45 4.60 -1.04 -0.19
N THR A 46 4.30 -1.91 0.77
CA THR A 46 4.36 -1.62 2.20
C THR A 46 5.29 -2.63 2.89
N ARG A 47 6.11 -2.16 3.82
CA ARG A 47 7.05 -3.02 4.57
C ARG A 47 6.30 -3.92 5.54
N VAL A 48 6.79 -5.14 5.74
CA VAL A 48 6.20 -6.17 6.61
C VAL A 48 5.91 -5.64 8.03
N GLU A 49 6.88 -4.99 8.66
CA GLU A 49 6.71 -4.47 10.03
C GLU A 49 5.60 -3.41 10.13
N ALA A 50 5.46 -2.59 9.10
CA ALA A 50 4.37 -1.62 9.06
C ALA A 50 3.00 -2.28 8.84
N VAL A 51 2.93 -3.42 8.17
CA VAL A 51 1.67 -4.13 7.87
C VAL A 51 1.13 -4.88 9.10
N LYS A 52 1.98 -5.44 9.95
CA LYS A 52 1.55 -6.26 11.10
C LYS A 52 0.39 -5.65 11.91
N PRO A 53 0.51 -4.42 12.48
CA PRO A 53 -0.56 -3.85 13.29
C PRO A 53 -1.83 -3.52 12.47
N TYR A 54 -1.70 -3.24 11.18
CA TYR A 54 -2.85 -3.04 10.31
C TYR A 54 -3.59 -4.34 10.05
N PHE A 55 -2.86 -5.40 9.77
CA PHE A 55 -3.43 -6.72 9.51
C PHE A 55 -4.24 -7.23 10.71
N GLU A 56 -3.67 -7.16 11.92
CA GLU A 56 -4.33 -7.59 13.15
C GLU A 56 -5.62 -6.79 13.41
N ARG A 57 -5.55 -5.46 13.32
CA ARG A 57 -6.72 -4.60 13.51
C ARG A 57 -7.77 -4.83 12.43
N PHE A 58 -7.37 -4.93 11.17
CA PHE A 58 -8.27 -5.12 10.04
C PHE A 58 -8.99 -6.45 10.13
N THR A 59 -8.27 -7.56 10.37
CA THR A 59 -8.88 -8.89 10.44
C THR A 59 -9.67 -9.12 11.73
N LYS A 60 -9.40 -8.37 12.79
CA LYS A 60 -10.24 -8.35 14.00
C LYS A 60 -11.59 -7.68 13.73
N ARG A 61 -11.60 -6.57 12.99
CA ARG A 61 -12.83 -5.80 12.69
C ARG A 61 -13.62 -6.39 11.52
N LEU A 62 -12.91 -6.91 10.52
CA LEU A 62 -13.44 -7.51 9.30
C LEU A 62 -12.86 -8.93 9.18
N PRO A 63 -13.43 -9.92 9.91
CA PRO A 63 -12.83 -11.25 10.03
C PRO A 63 -12.95 -12.12 8.78
N ASP A 64 -13.87 -11.79 7.89
CA ASP A 64 -14.20 -12.58 6.70
C ASP A 64 -14.65 -11.73 5.51
N VAL A 65 -15.00 -12.39 4.42
CA VAL A 65 -15.44 -11.78 3.17
C VAL A 65 -16.74 -11.01 3.33
N GLU A 66 -17.68 -11.53 4.13
CA GLU A 66 -18.98 -10.91 4.36
C GLU A 66 -18.82 -9.58 5.10
N ALA A 67 -18.10 -9.58 6.22
CA ALA A 67 -17.80 -8.37 6.97
C ALA A 67 -17.09 -7.30 6.12
N LEU A 68 -16.18 -7.71 5.21
CA LEU A 68 -15.51 -6.80 4.28
C LEU A 68 -16.49 -6.26 3.21
N ALA A 69 -17.37 -7.10 2.69
CA ALA A 69 -18.35 -6.70 1.67
C ALA A 69 -19.35 -5.67 2.21
N GLU A 70 -19.80 -5.84 3.45
CA GLU A 70 -20.81 -5.00 4.09
C GLU A 70 -20.24 -3.75 4.80
N CYS A 71 -18.92 -3.63 4.94
CA CYS A 71 -18.28 -2.53 5.63
C CYS A 71 -18.59 -1.17 4.96
N PRO A 72 -19.07 -0.15 5.69
CA PRO A 72 -19.21 1.20 5.14
C PRO A 72 -17.87 1.74 4.61
N GLU A 73 -17.91 2.43 3.47
CA GLU A 73 -16.68 2.89 2.80
C GLU A 73 -15.82 3.80 3.69
N ASP A 74 -16.42 4.71 4.43
CA ASP A 74 -15.67 5.64 5.30
C ASP A 74 -14.95 4.87 6.43
N GLU A 75 -15.57 3.84 7.01
CA GLU A 75 -14.96 2.95 8.00
C GLU A 75 -13.83 2.12 7.37
N LEU A 76 -14.06 1.56 6.19
CA LEU A 76 -13.07 0.78 5.44
C LEU A 76 -11.82 1.62 5.15
N LEU A 77 -12.00 2.85 4.68
CA LEU A 77 -10.91 3.79 4.40
C LEU A 77 -10.17 4.18 5.68
N LYS A 78 -10.89 4.29 6.80
CA LYS A 78 -10.30 4.57 8.11
C LYS A 78 -9.43 3.42 8.62
N LEU A 79 -9.87 2.17 8.46
CA LEU A 79 -9.07 0.99 8.78
C LEU A 79 -7.79 0.88 7.94
N TRP A 80 -7.82 1.44 6.71
CA TRP A 80 -6.70 1.43 5.77
C TRP A 80 -5.80 2.65 5.86
N GLU A 81 -6.17 3.66 6.66
CA GLU A 81 -5.47 4.93 6.77
C GLU A 81 -4.00 4.75 7.17
N GLY A 82 -3.09 5.28 6.36
CA GLY A 82 -1.63 5.16 6.54
C GLY A 82 -0.96 4.13 5.63
N LEU A 83 -1.66 3.12 5.12
CA LEU A 83 -1.11 2.15 4.15
C LEU A 83 -0.96 2.74 2.73
N GLY A 84 -1.71 3.81 2.41
CA GLY A 84 -1.70 4.42 1.09
C GLY A 84 -2.34 3.55 0.00
N TYR A 85 -2.33 4.06 -1.24
CA TYR A 85 -2.91 3.34 -2.39
C TYR A 85 -4.31 2.80 -2.12
N TYR A 86 -5.22 3.66 -1.67
CA TYR A 86 -6.55 3.30 -1.17
C TYR A 86 -7.43 2.55 -2.18
N ASN A 87 -7.13 2.66 -3.47
CA ASN A 87 -7.79 1.82 -4.49
C ASN A 87 -7.60 0.32 -4.26
N ARG A 88 -6.57 -0.08 -3.50
CA ARG A 88 -6.38 -1.50 -3.14
C ARG A 88 -7.53 -2.00 -2.28
N VAL A 89 -7.84 -1.30 -1.19
CA VAL A 89 -8.90 -1.72 -0.28
C VAL A 89 -10.29 -1.56 -0.91
N ARG A 90 -10.52 -0.52 -1.73
CA ARG A 90 -11.76 -0.39 -2.50
C ARG A 90 -11.95 -1.54 -3.50
N ASN A 91 -10.89 -1.95 -4.19
CA ASN A 91 -10.96 -3.10 -5.07
C ASN A 91 -11.17 -4.40 -4.30
N MET A 92 -10.56 -4.53 -3.10
CA MET A 92 -10.83 -5.66 -2.20
C MET A 92 -12.31 -5.72 -1.82
N GLN A 93 -12.93 -4.62 -1.43
CA GLN A 93 -14.35 -4.61 -1.10
C GLN A 93 -15.22 -5.00 -2.30
N LYS A 94 -14.93 -4.44 -3.49
CA LYS A 94 -15.65 -4.83 -4.72
C LYS A 94 -15.50 -6.31 -5.04
N ALA A 95 -14.31 -6.86 -4.83
CA ALA A 95 -14.09 -8.30 -4.99
C ALA A 95 -14.81 -9.11 -3.90
N ALA A 96 -14.88 -8.62 -2.66
CA ALA A 96 -15.64 -9.27 -1.59
C ALA A 96 -17.14 -9.33 -1.92
N ILE A 97 -17.72 -8.24 -2.41
CA ILE A 97 -19.11 -8.22 -2.90
C ILE A 97 -19.29 -9.26 -4.02
N GLN A 98 -18.40 -9.28 -5.01
CA GLN A 98 -18.43 -10.26 -6.09
C GLN A 98 -18.34 -11.70 -5.56
N VAL A 99 -17.51 -11.97 -4.55
CA VAL A 99 -17.40 -13.29 -3.92
C VAL A 99 -18.68 -13.68 -3.18
N MET A 100 -19.36 -12.72 -2.54
CA MET A 100 -20.67 -12.97 -1.92
C MET A 100 -21.73 -13.35 -2.97
N GLU A 101 -21.78 -12.61 -4.07
CA GLU A 101 -22.79 -12.79 -5.12
C GLU A 101 -22.54 -14.04 -5.97
N GLU A 102 -21.30 -14.31 -6.37
CA GLU A 102 -20.96 -15.34 -7.37
C GLU A 102 -20.40 -16.63 -6.77
N HIS A 103 -19.87 -16.58 -5.52
CA HIS A 103 -19.13 -17.70 -4.92
C HIS A 103 -19.60 -18.07 -3.50
N GLY A 104 -20.78 -17.61 -3.08
CA GLY A 104 -21.36 -17.96 -1.78
C GLY A 104 -20.49 -17.57 -0.59
N GLY A 105 -19.82 -16.42 -0.65
CA GLY A 105 -19.00 -15.86 0.43
C GLY A 105 -17.63 -16.52 0.61
N LYS A 106 -17.22 -17.43 -0.25
CA LYS A 106 -15.92 -18.11 -0.18
C LYS A 106 -15.05 -17.81 -1.39
N LEU A 107 -13.82 -17.41 -1.18
CA LEU A 107 -12.86 -17.26 -2.27
C LEU A 107 -12.73 -18.59 -3.04
N PRO A 108 -12.83 -18.58 -4.39
CA PRO A 108 -12.79 -19.82 -5.16
C PRO A 108 -11.43 -20.49 -5.10
N ALA A 109 -11.41 -21.83 -4.89
CA ALA A 109 -10.23 -22.67 -4.99
C ALA A 109 -9.87 -22.96 -6.45
N ASP A 110 -9.72 -21.89 -7.25
CA ASP A 110 -9.50 -21.96 -8.70
C ASP A 110 -8.76 -20.69 -9.13
N TYR A 111 -7.59 -20.85 -9.71
CA TYR A 111 -6.73 -19.72 -10.11
C TYR A 111 -7.41 -18.82 -11.16
N GLU A 112 -8.08 -19.40 -12.14
CA GLU A 112 -8.74 -18.63 -13.22
C GLU A 112 -9.96 -17.86 -12.72
N LYS A 113 -10.66 -18.39 -11.72
CA LYS A 113 -11.77 -17.69 -11.06
C LYS A 113 -11.25 -16.56 -10.17
N LEU A 114 -10.13 -16.78 -9.45
CA LEU A 114 -9.48 -15.73 -8.66
C LEU A 114 -9.05 -14.55 -9.53
N LEU A 115 -8.53 -14.79 -10.73
CA LEU A 115 -8.12 -13.73 -11.68
C LEU A 115 -9.29 -12.85 -12.16
N LYS A 116 -10.54 -13.34 -12.09
CA LYS A 116 -11.73 -12.56 -12.48
C LYS A 116 -12.19 -11.60 -11.39
N LEU A 117 -11.72 -11.76 -10.18
CA LEU A 117 -12.09 -10.89 -9.06
C LEU A 117 -11.39 -9.53 -9.16
N LYS A 118 -12.12 -8.48 -8.80
CA LYS A 118 -11.65 -7.09 -8.94
C LYS A 118 -10.37 -6.84 -8.13
N GLY A 119 -9.32 -6.41 -8.83
CA GLY A 119 -8.03 -6.06 -8.21
C GLY A 119 -7.14 -7.24 -7.84
N ILE A 120 -7.52 -8.47 -8.20
CA ILE A 120 -6.70 -9.67 -8.08
C ILE A 120 -6.00 -9.93 -9.41
N GLY A 121 -4.69 -9.72 -9.44
CA GLY A 121 -3.82 -10.05 -10.58
C GLY A 121 -3.13 -11.40 -10.41
N SER A 122 -2.28 -11.80 -11.40
CA SER A 122 -1.58 -13.10 -11.40
C SER A 122 -0.81 -13.38 -10.12
N TYR A 123 -0.13 -12.37 -9.56
CA TYR A 123 0.58 -12.49 -8.30
C TYR A 123 -0.35 -12.85 -7.13
N THR A 124 -1.39 -12.03 -6.89
CA THR A 124 -2.30 -12.24 -5.75
C THR A 124 -3.10 -13.53 -5.91
N ALA A 125 -3.57 -13.84 -7.13
CA ALA A 125 -4.23 -15.11 -7.42
C ALA A 125 -3.29 -16.31 -7.17
N GLY A 126 -2.03 -16.21 -7.59
CA GLY A 126 -1.02 -17.23 -7.35
C GLY A 126 -0.72 -17.43 -5.87
N ALA A 127 -0.62 -16.36 -5.10
CA ALA A 127 -0.41 -16.43 -3.65
C ALA A 127 -1.59 -17.11 -2.94
N ILE A 128 -2.83 -16.66 -3.21
CA ILE A 128 -4.02 -17.29 -2.61
C ILE A 128 -4.12 -18.77 -3.00
N ALA A 129 -4.01 -19.07 -4.29
CA ALA A 129 -4.15 -20.42 -4.81
C ALA A 129 -3.09 -21.38 -4.24
N SER A 130 -1.83 -20.94 -4.19
CA SER A 130 -0.75 -21.81 -3.72
C SER A 130 -0.68 -21.93 -2.20
N ILE A 131 -0.82 -20.80 -1.48
CA ILE A 131 -0.63 -20.79 -0.02
C ILE A 131 -1.85 -21.38 0.70
N ALA A 132 -3.06 -20.98 0.30
CA ALA A 132 -4.27 -21.40 1.01
C ALA A 132 -4.87 -22.72 0.44
N TYR A 133 -4.75 -22.94 -0.85
CA TYR A 133 -5.37 -24.09 -1.52
C TYR A 133 -4.38 -25.15 -2.03
N GLN A 134 -3.08 -24.92 -1.86
CA GLN A 134 -2.01 -25.82 -2.34
C GLN A 134 -2.11 -26.13 -3.85
N ILE A 135 -2.61 -25.17 -4.64
CA ILE A 135 -2.65 -25.31 -6.11
C ILE A 135 -1.27 -24.90 -6.65
N PRO A 136 -0.63 -25.72 -7.52
CA PRO A 136 0.74 -25.50 -7.98
C PRO A 136 0.80 -24.41 -9.06
N VAL A 137 0.63 -23.15 -8.64
CA VAL A 137 0.74 -21.95 -9.47
C VAL A 137 1.71 -20.95 -8.85
N PRO A 138 2.52 -20.23 -9.66
CA PRO A 138 3.50 -19.29 -9.16
C PRO A 138 2.87 -17.97 -8.69
N ALA A 139 3.54 -17.34 -7.72
CA ALA A 139 3.26 -15.98 -7.27
C ALA A 139 4.51 -15.11 -7.51
N VAL A 140 4.56 -14.42 -8.66
CA VAL A 140 5.74 -13.66 -9.10
C VAL A 140 5.62 -12.19 -8.73
N ASP A 141 6.33 -11.78 -7.67
CA ASP A 141 6.49 -10.40 -7.23
C ASP A 141 7.88 -9.81 -7.59
N GLY A 142 8.15 -8.59 -7.13
CA GLY A 142 9.45 -7.96 -7.33
C GLY A 142 10.61 -8.68 -6.63
N ASN A 143 10.37 -9.44 -5.56
CA ASN A 143 11.39 -10.24 -4.90
C ASN A 143 11.72 -11.47 -5.76
N VAL A 144 10.70 -12.16 -6.24
CA VAL A 144 10.87 -13.35 -7.10
C VAL A 144 11.62 -12.98 -8.38
N PHE A 145 11.26 -11.87 -9.05
CA PHE A 145 12.02 -11.38 -10.20
C PHE A 145 13.50 -11.19 -9.87
N ARG A 146 13.81 -10.48 -8.79
CA ARG A 146 15.20 -10.17 -8.40
C ARG A 146 16.00 -11.42 -8.10
N VAL A 147 15.42 -12.32 -7.32
CA VAL A 147 16.09 -13.53 -6.86
C VAL A 147 16.40 -14.44 -8.06
N LEU A 148 15.42 -14.66 -8.94
CA LEU A 148 15.58 -15.56 -10.09
C LEU A 148 16.46 -14.97 -11.19
N THR A 149 16.36 -13.67 -11.47
CA THR A 149 17.29 -13.03 -12.42
C THR A 149 18.74 -13.08 -11.95
N ARG A 150 18.97 -12.91 -10.63
CA ARG A 150 20.33 -13.03 -10.07
C ARG A 150 20.86 -14.45 -10.10
N VAL A 151 20.06 -15.44 -9.71
CA VAL A 151 20.53 -16.84 -9.70
C VAL A 151 20.87 -17.32 -11.10
N ALA A 152 20.11 -16.91 -12.11
CA ALA A 152 20.33 -17.27 -13.52
C ALA A 152 21.23 -16.31 -14.31
N ALA A 153 21.71 -15.23 -13.69
CA ALA A 153 22.42 -14.11 -14.35
C ALA A 153 21.66 -13.58 -15.58
N ASP A 154 20.33 -13.43 -15.46
CA ASP A 154 19.46 -12.98 -16.57
C ASP A 154 19.33 -11.45 -16.55
N ASP A 155 19.80 -10.81 -17.61
CA ASP A 155 19.80 -9.36 -17.81
C ASP A 155 18.57 -8.83 -18.55
N THR A 156 17.57 -9.67 -18.75
CA THR A 156 16.30 -9.27 -19.35
C THR A 156 15.60 -8.25 -18.45
N ASP A 157 15.11 -7.17 -19.07
CA ASP A 157 14.37 -6.13 -18.34
C ASP A 157 13.08 -6.69 -17.74
N ILE A 158 13.01 -6.72 -16.41
CA ILE A 158 11.85 -7.24 -15.67
C ILE A 158 10.58 -6.41 -15.82
N MET A 159 10.67 -5.23 -16.43
CA MET A 159 9.50 -4.40 -16.73
C MET A 159 8.78 -4.82 -18.00
N LYS A 160 9.37 -5.71 -18.81
CA LYS A 160 8.73 -6.25 -20.02
C LYS A 160 7.64 -7.26 -19.65
N PRO A 161 6.39 -7.07 -20.08
CA PRO A 161 5.31 -8.04 -19.81
C PRO A 161 5.62 -9.45 -20.32
N SER A 162 6.32 -9.57 -21.44
CA SER A 162 6.75 -10.86 -22.00
C SER A 162 7.68 -11.63 -21.05
N PHE A 163 8.53 -10.94 -20.31
CA PHE A 163 9.42 -11.58 -19.34
C PHE A 163 8.65 -12.14 -18.14
N ARG A 164 7.65 -11.40 -17.66
CA ARG A 164 6.73 -11.90 -16.63
C ARG A 164 6.04 -13.18 -17.07
N THR A 165 5.43 -13.17 -18.26
CA THR A 165 4.73 -14.34 -18.81
C THR A 165 5.67 -15.54 -18.97
N LEU A 166 6.89 -15.30 -19.43
CA LEU A 166 7.93 -16.34 -19.55
C LEU A 166 8.25 -16.93 -18.18
N LEU A 167 8.57 -16.09 -17.19
CA LEU A 167 8.94 -16.54 -15.86
C LEU A 167 7.80 -17.28 -15.14
N GLU A 168 6.57 -16.80 -15.27
CA GLU A 168 5.39 -17.50 -14.73
C GLU A 168 5.20 -18.86 -15.39
N LYS A 169 5.48 -18.99 -16.69
CA LYS A 169 5.46 -20.27 -17.40
C LYS A 169 6.53 -21.23 -16.88
N GLU A 170 7.79 -20.80 -16.83
CA GLU A 170 8.91 -21.62 -16.35
C GLU A 170 8.69 -22.12 -14.90
N LEU A 171 8.20 -21.21 -14.03
CA LEU A 171 7.88 -21.60 -12.65
C LEU A 171 6.68 -22.56 -12.57
N ARG A 172 5.69 -22.43 -13.43
CA ARG A 172 4.55 -23.36 -13.48
C ARG A 172 4.99 -24.78 -13.86
N GLU A 173 5.91 -24.92 -14.80
CA GLU A 173 6.53 -26.19 -15.16
C GLU A 173 7.28 -26.81 -13.96
N VAL A 174 8.06 -26.00 -13.25
CA VAL A 174 8.80 -26.41 -12.05
C VAL A 174 7.87 -26.84 -10.91
N MET A 175 6.73 -26.20 -10.78
CA MET A 175 5.77 -26.46 -9.70
C MET A 175 4.75 -27.56 -10.02
N HIS A 176 4.72 -28.08 -11.22
CA HIS A 176 3.68 -28.98 -11.75
C HIS A 176 3.56 -30.16 -10.80
N GLU A 177 3.83 -30.83 -10.15
CA GLU A 177 3.59 -31.92 -9.19
C GLU A 177 4.11 -31.64 -7.78
N MET A 178 4.26 -30.35 -7.47
CA MET A 178 4.81 -29.95 -6.18
C MET A 178 3.76 -30.13 -5.06
N GLU A 179 4.11 -30.84 -4.01
CA GLU A 179 3.24 -31.09 -2.85
C GLU A 179 3.09 -29.85 -1.97
N THR A 180 4.08 -28.94 -1.96
CA THR A 180 4.11 -27.75 -1.10
C THR A 180 4.30 -26.45 -1.88
N PRO A 181 3.43 -26.14 -2.87
CA PRO A 181 3.60 -24.96 -3.72
C PRO A 181 3.51 -23.65 -2.93
N GLY A 182 2.70 -23.62 -1.89
CA GLY A 182 2.60 -22.46 -1.01
C GLY A 182 3.89 -22.18 -0.24
N ALA A 183 4.57 -23.22 0.24
CA ALA A 183 5.87 -23.08 0.90
C ALA A 183 6.94 -22.58 -0.09
N PHE A 184 6.95 -23.09 -1.31
CA PHE A 184 7.90 -22.67 -2.34
C PHE A 184 7.74 -21.19 -2.72
N ASN A 185 6.53 -20.73 -2.99
CA ASN A 185 6.27 -19.32 -3.28
C ASN A 185 6.67 -18.42 -2.10
N GLN A 186 6.28 -18.79 -0.87
CA GLN A 186 6.68 -18.04 0.33
C GLN A 186 8.20 -18.02 0.52
N ALA A 187 8.88 -19.12 0.25
CA ALA A 187 10.34 -19.23 0.35
C ALA A 187 11.06 -18.31 -0.64
N LEU A 188 10.59 -18.23 -1.89
CA LEU A 188 11.11 -17.28 -2.89
C LEU A 188 10.97 -15.83 -2.43
N MET A 189 9.79 -15.46 -1.93
CA MET A 189 9.53 -14.11 -1.40
C MET A 189 10.38 -13.81 -0.16
N GLU A 190 10.49 -14.77 0.77
CA GLU A 190 11.28 -14.65 2.00
C GLU A 190 12.76 -14.49 1.71
N LEU A 191 13.33 -15.30 0.80
CA LEU A 191 14.72 -15.18 0.37
C LEU A 191 15.01 -13.78 -0.21
N GLY A 192 14.08 -13.27 -1.01
CA GLY A 192 14.19 -11.91 -1.54
C GLY A 192 14.08 -10.83 -0.47
N ALA A 193 13.22 -11.02 0.52
CA ALA A 193 13.00 -10.03 1.57
C ALA A 193 14.12 -9.96 2.60
N THR A 194 14.79 -11.07 2.90
CA THR A 194 15.72 -11.20 4.04
C THR A 194 17.18 -11.41 3.66
N VAL A 195 17.47 -12.07 2.55
CA VAL A 195 18.82 -12.43 2.13
C VAL A 195 19.22 -11.74 0.84
N CYS A 196 18.48 -11.97 -0.24
CA CYS A 196 18.78 -11.39 -1.56
C CYS A 196 18.12 -9.99 -1.70
N VAL A 197 18.47 -9.08 -0.81
CA VAL A 197 17.85 -7.76 -0.67
C VAL A 197 18.07 -6.82 -1.88
N PRO A 198 17.12 -5.86 -2.12
CA PRO A 198 17.19 -4.96 -3.27
C PRO A 198 18.21 -3.82 -3.10
N ASN A 199 18.47 -3.42 -1.86
CA ASN A 199 19.34 -2.29 -1.54
C ASN A 199 20.48 -2.73 -0.63
N GLY A 200 21.68 -2.22 -0.88
CA GLY A 200 22.90 -2.64 -0.18
C GLY A 200 23.44 -3.99 -0.67
N ALA A 201 24.38 -4.56 0.08
CA ALA A 201 24.97 -5.86 -0.23
C ALA A 201 24.04 -6.99 0.21
N PRO A 202 23.64 -7.92 -0.67
CA PRO A 202 22.90 -9.10 -0.28
C PRO A 202 23.73 -10.02 0.64
N LEU A 203 23.07 -10.77 1.50
CA LEU A 203 23.70 -11.70 2.45
C LEU A 203 24.01 -13.04 1.76
N CYS A 204 24.85 -13.02 0.72
CA CYS A 204 25.12 -14.17 -0.13
C CYS A 204 25.66 -15.39 0.61
N GLU A 205 26.40 -15.19 1.71
CA GLU A 205 26.92 -16.29 2.53
C GLU A 205 25.82 -17.07 3.28
N GLN A 206 24.66 -16.45 3.49
CA GLN A 206 23.49 -17.07 4.12
C GLN A 206 22.48 -17.60 3.09
N CYS A 207 22.77 -17.41 1.79
CA CYS A 207 21.86 -17.79 0.73
C CYS A 207 21.94 -19.31 0.46
N PRO A 208 20.79 -20.03 0.44
CA PRO A 208 20.78 -21.46 0.10
C PRO A 208 21.30 -21.76 -1.31
N TRP A 209 21.33 -20.76 -2.17
CA TRP A 209 21.80 -20.85 -3.55
C TRP A 209 23.20 -20.25 -3.77
N ASN A 210 23.95 -20.03 -2.70
CA ASN A 210 25.27 -19.42 -2.75
C ASN A 210 26.19 -20.04 -3.82
N SER A 211 26.29 -21.37 -3.84
CA SER A 211 27.12 -22.12 -4.79
C SER A 211 26.50 -22.24 -6.20
N LEU A 212 25.21 -22.01 -6.33
CA LEU A 212 24.47 -22.13 -7.59
C LEU A 212 24.33 -20.80 -8.34
N CYS A 213 24.42 -19.67 -7.64
CA CYS A 213 24.14 -18.33 -8.17
C CYS A 213 25.16 -17.88 -9.22
N LEU A 214 24.71 -17.74 -10.47
CA LEU A 214 25.56 -17.29 -11.58
C LEU A 214 25.98 -15.83 -11.43
N ALA A 215 25.05 -14.91 -11.08
CA ALA A 215 25.40 -13.50 -10.88
C ALA A 215 26.46 -13.30 -9.79
N ARG A 216 26.51 -14.16 -8.75
CA ARG A 216 27.59 -14.14 -7.77
C ARG A 216 28.90 -14.59 -8.37
N LYS A 217 28.90 -15.69 -9.12
CA LYS A 217 30.09 -16.26 -9.77
C LYS A 217 30.71 -15.27 -10.77
N GLU A 218 29.85 -14.52 -11.47
CA GLU A 218 30.23 -13.56 -12.52
C GLU A 218 30.48 -12.14 -11.98
N GLY A 219 30.17 -11.87 -10.70
CA GLY A 219 30.31 -10.56 -10.09
C GLY A 219 29.23 -9.55 -10.47
N GLY A 220 28.12 -9.99 -11.10
CA GLY A 220 27.05 -9.15 -11.67
C GLY A 220 25.83 -8.92 -10.78
N ILE A 221 25.93 -9.15 -9.46
CA ILE A 221 24.77 -9.03 -8.54
C ILE A 221 24.19 -7.61 -8.50
N ALA A 222 25.05 -6.58 -8.56
CA ALA A 222 24.66 -5.18 -8.43
C ALA A 222 23.85 -4.67 -9.65
N GLU A 223 24.09 -5.25 -10.82
CA GLU A 223 23.47 -4.89 -12.09
C GLU A 223 22.07 -5.50 -12.24
N LEU A 224 21.76 -6.52 -11.43
CA LEU A 224 20.50 -7.28 -11.54
C LEU A 224 19.55 -7.04 -10.37
N PRO A 225 18.25 -6.97 -10.65
CA PRO A 225 17.57 -7.08 -11.94
C PRO A 225 17.67 -5.81 -12.80
N VAL A 226 17.75 -5.96 -14.10
CA VAL A 226 17.66 -4.84 -15.04
C VAL A 226 16.24 -4.27 -15.04
N ARG A 227 16.15 -2.94 -14.97
CA ARG A 227 14.86 -2.21 -14.98
C ARG A 227 14.93 -0.96 -15.84
N THR A 228 13.98 -0.81 -16.74
CA THR A 228 13.75 0.47 -17.42
C THR A 228 13.42 1.55 -16.37
N LYS A 229 14.08 2.71 -16.48
CA LYS A 229 13.84 3.84 -15.57
C LYS A 229 12.40 4.34 -15.70
N ALA A 230 11.76 4.58 -14.56
CA ALA A 230 10.45 5.21 -14.52
C ALA A 230 10.49 6.63 -15.10
N LYS A 231 9.37 7.07 -15.70
CA LYS A 231 9.20 8.46 -16.15
C LYS A 231 9.33 9.42 -14.96
N ALA A 232 9.82 10.64 -15.22
CA ALA A 232 9.87 11.70 -14.21
C ALA A 232 8.45 11.99 -13.68
N ARG A 233 8.36 12.29 -12.37
CA ARG A 233 7.10 12.68 -11.73
C ARG A 233 6.70 14.08 -12.15
N ARG A 234 5.38 14.31 -12.28
CA ARG A 234 4.82 15.65 -12.42
C ARG A 234 4.88 16.34 -11.06
N ILE A 235 5.41 17.56 -11.03
CA ILE A 235 5.45 18.40 -9.83
C ILE A 235 4.20 19.26 -9.78
N GLU A 236 3.46 19.19 -8.66
CA GLU A 236 2.34 20.06 -8.36
C GLU A 236 2.66 20.90 -7.13
N LYS A 237 2.56 22.24 -7.28
CA LYS A 237 2.65 23.18 -6.17
C LYS A 237 1.30 23.30 -5.52
N ARG A 238 1.24 23.24 -4.19
CA ARG A 238 0.00 23.33 -3.42
C ARG A 238 0.17 24.20 -2.20
N THR A 239 -0.86 24.98 -1.88
CA THR A 239 -0.96 25.71 -0.63
C THR A 239 -1.99 25.03 0.26
N VAL A 240 -1.56 24.59 1.44
CA VAL A 240 -2.37 23.87 2.44
C VAL A 240 -2.80 24.83 3.54
N LEU A 241 -4.09 24.81 3.87
CA LEU A 241 -4.70 25.69 4.86
C LEU A 241 -5.10 24.88 6.09
N VAL A 242 -4.45 25.16 7.22
CA VAL A 242 -4.84 24.64 8.54
C VAL A 242 -5.76 25.69 9.18
N ILE A 243 -7.04 25.64 8.85
CA ILE A 243 -8.04 26.59 9.34
C ILE A 243 -8.56 26.10 10.69
N ARG A 244 -8.45 26.93 11.71
CA ARG A 244 -8.82 26.61 13.09
C ARG A 244 -9.91 27.53 13.59
N ASP A 245 -10.90 26.94 14.26
CA ASP A 245 -11.85 27.56 15.14
C ASP A 245 -11.63 26.97 16.53
N ASN A 246 -10.99 27.72 17.42
CA ASN A 246 -10.56 27.27 18.75
C ASN A 246 -9.73 25.96 18.67
N ASP A 247 -10.24 24.86 19.21
CA ASP A 247 -9.65 23.53 19.21
C ASP A 247 -10.02 22.68 17.98
N LYS A 248 -10.95 23.15 17.14
CA LYS A 248 -11.41 22.45 15.94
C LYS A 248 -10.60 22.86 14.71
N VAL A 249 -10.45 21.94 13.78
CA VAL A 249 -9.78 22.16 12.48
C VAL A 249 -10.73 21.83 11.34
N ALA A 250 -10.74 22.69 10.32
CA ALA A 250 -11.51 22.44 9.12
C ALA A 250 -10.89 21.32 8.28
N ILE A 251 -11.71 20.35 7.91
CA ILE A 251 -11.41 19.34 6.91
C ILE A 251 -12.51 19.35 5.84
N ARG A 252 -12.24 18.74 4.69
CA ARG A 252 -13.26 18.51 3.66
C ARG A 252 -13.09 17.14 3.03
N LYS A 253 -14.19 16.57 2.53
CA LYS A 253 -14.16 15.34 1.74
C LYS A 253 -13.71 15.63 0.31
N ARG A 254 -12.75 14.88 -0.20
CA ARG A 254 -12.33 14.97 -1.60
C ARG A 254 -13.37 14.38 -2.54
N PRO A 255 -13.39 14.82 -3.82
CA PRO A 255 -14.24 14.21 -4.85
C PRO A 255 -14.03 12.70 -4.93
N GLU A 256 -15.05 11.98 -5.39
CA GLU A 256 -15.00 10.51 -5.55
C GLU A 256 -14.07 10.02 -6.66
N LYS A 257 -13.51 10.92 -7.45
CA LYS A 257 -12.58 10.61 -8.54
C LYS A 257 -11.27 11.38 -8.39
N GLY A 258 -10.18 10.80 -8.88
CA GLY A 258 -8.85 11.42 -8.89
C GLY A 258 -7.95 10.95 -7.75
N LEU A 259 -6.88 11.70 -7.51
CA LEU A 259 -5.89 11.38 -6.48
C LEU A 259 -6.52 11.51 -5.09
N LEU A 260 -6.33 10.51 -4.23
CA LEU A 260 -6.87 10.46 -2.86
C LEU A 260 -8.41 10.60 -2.80
N ALA A 261 -9.12 10.11 -3.83
CA ALA A 261 -10.57 10.23 -3.95
C ALA A 261 -11.30 9.76 -2.68
N GLY A 262 -12.38 10.46 -2.30
CA GLY A 262 -13.25 10.13 -1.17
C GLY A 262 -12.63 10.20 0.22
N LEU A 263 -11.33 10.52 0.34
CA LEU A 263 -10.67 10.75 1.63
C LEU A 263 -10.92 12.16 2.13
N TYR A 264 -10.66 12.36 3.41
CA TYR A 264 -10.70 13.71 3.98
C TYR A 264 -9.33 14.39 3.85
N GLU A 265 -9.35 15.71 3.71
CA GLU A 265 -8.13 16.50 3.55
C GLU A 265 -8.21 17.82 4.30
N LEU A 266 -7.06 18.39 4.64
CA LEU A 266 -6.98 19.81 4.92
C LEU A 266 -7.33 20.60 3.66
N PRO A 267 -8.13 21.68 3.74
CA PRO A 267 -8.38 22.55 2.60
C PRO A 267 -7.07 22.95 1.92
N ASN A 268 -7.02 22.82 0.63
CA ASN A 268 -5.81 23.15 -0.14
C ASN A 268 -6.18 23.61 -1.55
N VAL A 269 -5.31 24.42 -2.12
CA VAL A 269 -5.45 24.99 -3.47
C VAL A 269 -4.19 24.76 -4.27
N GLU A 270 -4.33 24.69 -5.59
CA GLU A 270 -3.20 24.58 -6.49
C GLU A 270 -2.49 25.93 -6.63
N GLY A 271 -1.17 25.92 -6.63
CA GLY A 271 -0.34 27.12 -6.71
C GLY A 271 0.31 27.49 -5.39
N ARG A 272 0.97 28.65 -5.40
CA ARG A 272 1.56 29.31 -4.25
C ARG A 272 0.88 30.65 -4.04
N TYR A 273 0.54 30.95 -2.80
CA TYR A 273 -0.20 32.14 -2.42
C TYR A 273 0.54 32.92 -1.34
N SER A 274 0.51 34.24 -1.45
CA SER A 274 0.95 35.16 -0.39
C SER A 274 -0.03 35.16 0.79
N GLN A 275 0.41 35.70 1.91
CA GLN A 275 -0.46 35.80 3.10
C GLN A 275 -1.73 36.63 2.84
N ASP A 276 -1.63 37.69 2.06
CA ASP A 276 -2.78 38.53 1.71
C ASP A 276 -3.79 37.80 0.82
N GLU A 277 -3.28 37.06 -0.16
CA GLU A 277 -4.13 36.22 -1.02
C GLU A 277 -4.83 35.13 -0.21
N ILE A 278 -4.16 34.55 0.82
CA ILE A 278 -4.79 33.59 1.73
C ILE A 278 -5.92 34.19 2.53
N VAL A 279 -5.76 35.43 3.01
CA VAL A 279 -6.85 36.17 3.70
C VAL A 279 -8.07 36.29 2.79
N HIS A 280 -7.88 36.68 1.53
CA HIS A 280 -8.98 36.77 0.57
C HIS A 280 -9.63 35.39 0.31
N LEU A 281 -8.82 34.38 0.08
CA LEU A 281 -9.29 33.01 -0.19
C LEU A 281 -10.14 32.46 0.97
N VAL A 282 -9.73 32.72 2.22
CA VAL A 282 -10.49 32.28 3.40
C VAL A 282 -11.81 33.08 3.54
N LYS A 283 -11.82 34.37 3.19
CA LYS A 283 -13.05 35.16 3.13
C LYS A 283 -14.01 34.64 2.05
N ASP A 284 -13.49 34.22 0.89
CA ASP A 284 -14.31 33.61 -0.16
C ASP A 284 -14.92 32.28 0.29
N MET A 285 -14.33 31.62 1.28
CA MET A 285 -14.91 30.46 1.97
C MET A 285 -15.96 30.84 3.03
N HIS A 286 -16.35 32.12 3.12
CA HIS A 286 -17.27 32.69 4.10
C HIS A 286 -16.78 32.56 5.55
N LEU A 287 -15.46 32.62 5.77
CA LEU A 287 -14.84 32.62 7.08
C LEU A 287 -14.18 33.96 7.37
N SER A 288 -14.11 34.33 8.65
CA SER A 288 -13.52 35.58 9.12
C SER A 288 -12.11 35.33 9.70
N PRO A 289 -11.02 35.47 8.93
CA PRO A 289 -9.68 35.22 9.44
C PRO A 289 -9.23 36.30 10.41
N ILE A 290 -8.83 35.90 11.63
CA ILE A 290 -8.27 36.75 12.68
C ILE A 290 -6.75 36.82 12.57
N ARG A 291 -6.13 35.68 12.32
CA ARG A 291 -4.68 35.55 12.28
C ARG A 291 -4.27 34.54 11.18
N VAL A 292 -3.27 34.93 10.41
CA VAL A 292 -2.64 34.02 9.41
C VAL A 292 -1.15 33.94 9.71
N GLN A 293 -0.64 32.72 9.76
CA GLN A 293 0.77 32.43 10.01
C GLN A 293 1.28 31.40 8.98
N LYS A 294 2.40 31.73 8.30
CA LYS A 294 3.07 30.80 7.41
C LYS A 294 3.68 29.65 8.20
N LEU A 295 3.50 28.43 7.71
CA LEU A 295 4.07 27.19 8.26
C LEU A 295 5.25 26.75 7.41
N GLU A 296 5.91 25.66 7.87
CA GLU A 296 6.98 25.03 7.12
C GLU A 296 6.51 24.46 5.78
N ASN A 297 7.41 24.46 4.81
CA ASN A 297 7.19 23.79 3.53
C ASN A 297 7.29 22.28 3.72
N ALA A 298 6.49 21.55 2.95
CA ALA A 298 6.47 20.11 2.97
C ALA A 298 6.50 19.54 1.55
N LYS A 299 6.83 18.26 1.46
CA LYS A 299 6.81 17.49 0.21
C LYS A 299 6.19 16.13 0.44
N HIS A 300 5.32 15.71 -0.48
CA HIS A 300 4.82 14.35 -0.52
C HIS A 300 4.95 13.75 -1.91
N ILE A 301 5.38 12.48 -1.98
CA ILE A 301 5.66 11.79 -3.23
C ILE A 301 4.64 10.67 -3.45
N PHE A 302 3.87 10.80 -4.53
CA PHE A 302 3.03 9.73 -5.07
C PHE A 302 3.76 9.00 -6.20
N SER A 303 3.18 7.96 -6.77
CA SER A 303 3.82 7.17 -7.84
C SER A 303 4.28 8.02 -9.03
N HIS A 304 3.45 8.96 -9.47
CA HIS A 304 3.66 9.75 -10.69
C HIS A 304 3.50 11.27 -10.48
N ILE A 305 3.22 11.69 -9.25
CA ILE A 305 3.05 13.10 -8.86
C ILE A 305 3.89 13.35 -7.61
N GLU A 306 4.50 14.53 -7.53
CA GLU A 306 5.14 15.08 -6.33
C GLU A 306 4.41 16.37 -5.95
N TRP A 307 3.84 16.42 -4.74
CA TRP A 307 3.32 17.65 -4.17
C TRP A 307 4.44 18.39 -3.46
N GLN A 308 4.62 19.66 -3.85
CA GLN A 308 5.44 20.64 -3.12
C GLN A 308 4.49 21.63 -2.44
N MET A 309 4.41 21.55 -1.12
CA MET A 309 3.39 22.21 -0.32
C MET A 309 3.98 23.38 0.49
N GLU A 310 3.24 24.49 0.52
CA GLU A 310 3.40 25.57 1.49
C GLU A 310 2.18 25.55 2.41
N GLY A 311 2.39 25.70 3.72
CA GLY A 311 1.30 25.65 4.69
C GLY A 311 1.02 27.01 5.29
N TYR A 312 -0.24 27.25 5.67
CA TYR A 312 -0.67 28.40 6.47
C TYR A 312 -1.59 27.93 7.59
N ALA A 313 -1.32 28.37 8.83
CA ALA A 313 -2.25 28.25 9.95
C ALA A 313 -3.10 29.52 9.98
N ILE A 314 -4.41 29.34 10.00
CA ILE A 314 -5.39 30.41 9.98
C ILE A 314 -6.32 30.22 11.18
N LEU A 315 -6.37 31.23 12.07
CA LEU A 315 -7.37 31.30 13.11
C LEU A 315 -8.54 32.13 12.58
N VAL A 316 -9.75 31.57 12.67
CA VAL A 316 -10.98 32.27 12.29
C VAL A 316 -11.82 32.64 13.52
N GLU A 317 -12.70 33.62 13.38
CA GLU A 317 -13.70 33.94 14.39
C GLU A 317 -14.64 32.73 14.57
N GLU A 318 -15.17 32.57 15.79
CA GLU A 318 -16.13 31.52 16.10
C GLU A 318 -17.34 31.65 15.17
N ALA A 319 -17.59 30.60 14.38
CA ALA A 319 -18.69 30.59 13.43
C ALA A 319 -20.03 30.59 14.18
N GLY A 320 -20.82 31.65 14.00
CA GLY A 320 -22.16 31.73 14.58
C GLY A 320 -23.07 30.62 14.05
N PHE A 321 -23.68 29.86 14.94
CA PHE A 321 -24.23 28.52 14.73
C PHE A 321 -25.36 28.38 13.71
N ASP A 322 -26.03 29.42 13.20
CA ASP A 322 -27.28 29.26 12.44
C ASP A 322 -27.28 29.69 10.96
N ALA A 323 -26.55 30.74 10.58
CA ALA A 323 -26.54 31.22 9.19
C ALA A 323 -25.29 30.81 8.39
N GLU A 324 -24.20 30.45 9.08
CA GLU A 324 -22.94 30.06 8.50
C GLU A 324 -22.85 28.55 8.27
N ALA A 325 -23.62 27.73 8.98
CA ALA A 325 -23.69 26.28 8.77
C ALA A 325 -24.19 25.90 7.36
N GLU A 326 -25.16 26.69 6.81
CA GLU A 326 -25.63 26.48 5.42
C GLU A 326 -24.57 26.92 4.40
N LYS A 327 -23.83 27.99 4.65
CA LYS A 327 -22.76 28.49 3.77
C LYS A 327 -21.48 27.61 3.86
N MET A 328 -21.20 27.04 5.03
CA MET A 328 -20.15 26.04 5.20
C MET A 328 -20.47 24.75 4.43
N ALA A 329 -21.75 24.38 4.34
CA ALA A 329 -22.19 23.25 3.53
C ALA A 329 -21.90 23.45 2.02
N GLU A 330 -21.93 24.69 1.51
CA GLU A 330 -21.56 25.01 0.13
C GLU A 330 -20.08 24.76 -0.15
N ASN A 331 -19.20 25.00 0.82
CA ASN A 331 -17.75 24.74 0.72
C ASN A 331 -17.34 23.34 1.19
N HIS A 332 -18.29 22.51 1.61
CA HIS A 332 -18.07 21.17 2.13
C HIS A 332 -17.05 21.10 3.28
N LEU A 333 -16.90 22.18 4.06
CA LEU A 333 -16.02 22.23 5.22
C LEU A 333 -16.71 21.64 6.44
N ILE A 334 -15.96 20.82 7.20
CA ILE A 334 -16.38 20.22 8.45
C ILE A 334 -15.36 20.62 9.52
N PHE A 335 -15.78 21.27 10.60
CA PHE A 335 -14.90 21.58 11.73
C PHE A 335 -14.95 20.42 12.74
N VAL A 336 -13.80 19.81 12.97
CA VAL A 336 -13.65 18.62 13.81
C VAL A 336 -12.58 18.85 14.86
N ASP A 337 -12.81 18.33 16.07
CA ASP A 337 -11.79 18.22 17.09
C ASP A 337 -10.78 17.09 16.76
N ALA A 338 -9.67 17.07 17.50
CA ALA A 338 -8.61 16.10 17.24
C ALA A 338 -9.07 14.64 17.42
N GLU A 339 -9.89 14.34 18.44
CA GLU A 339 -10.40 13.00 18.76
C GLU A 339 -11.30 12.49 17.64
N LYS A 340 -12.32 13.24 17.26
CA LYS A 340 -13.21 12.88 16.14
C LYS A 340 -12.46 12.75 14.82
N SER A 341 -11.50 13.66 14.58
CA SER A 341 -10.66 13.60 13.38
C SER A 341 -9.87 12.29 13.33
N GLN A 342 -9.29 11.87 14.46
CA GLN A 342 -8.49 10.67 14.55
C GLN A 342 -9.33 9.38 14.47
N GLU A 343 -10.56 9.40 14.97
CA GLU A 343 -11.43 8.22 14.99
C GLU A 343 -12.22 8.02 13.69
N ASN A 344 -12.78 9.08 13.11
CA ASN A 344 -13.83 8.95 12.10
C ASN A 344 -13.41 9.33 10.68
N TYR A 345 -12.37 10.15 10.52
CA TYR A 345 -12.02 10.69 9.22
C TYR A 345 -10.68 10.16 8.71
N ALA A 346 -10.69 9.51 7.55
CA ALA A 346 -9.48 9.00 6.91
C ALA A 346 -8.71 10.14 6.24
N ILE A 347 -7.63 10.62 6.89
CA ILE A 347 -6.76 11.68 6.38
C ILE A 347 -5.46 11.06 5.86
N PRO A 348 -5.10 11.26 4.58
CA PRO A 348 -3.91 10.65 4.02
C PRO A 348 -2.61 11.23 4.60
N SER A 349 -1.58 10.39 4.67
CA SER A 349 -0.23 10.77 5.13
C SER A 349 0.42 11.89 4.30
N ALA A 350 -0.16 12.26 3.17
CA ALA A 350 0.24 13.44 2.40
C ALA A 350 0.21 14.73 3.25
N PHE A 351 -0.65 14.79 4.27
CA PHE A 351 -0.77 15.93 5.18
C PHE A 351 -0.02 15.74 6.51
N ALA A 352 0.82 14.71 6.65
CA ALA A 352 1.51 14.38 7.91
C ALA A 352 2.35 15.53 8.47
N ALA A 353 2.99 16.33 7.60
CA ALA A 353 3.76 17.50 8.02
C ALA A 353 2.92 18.54 8.79
N TYR A 354 1.61 18.55 8.57
CA TYR A 354 0.67 19.48 9.20
C TYR A 354 -0.20 18.85 10.29
N ALA A 355 -0.10 17.54 10.50
CA ALA A 355 -0.90 16.79 11.48
C ALA A 355 -0.74 17.32 12.92
N LYS A 356 0.48 17.76 13.29
CA LYS A 356 0.76 18.36 14.59
C LYS A 356 -0.09 19.61 14.90
N TYR A 357 -0.48 20.36 13.87
CA TYR A 357 -1.35 21.54 14.03
C TYR A 357 -2.82 21.16 14.17
N MET A 358 -3.16 19.93 13.89
CA MET A 358 -4.48 19.33 14.10
C MET A 358 -4.58 18.60 15.45
N GLY A 359 -3.47 18.39 16.14
CA GLY A 359 -3.41 17.56 17.36
C GLY A 359 -3.61 16.07 17.09
N ILE A 360 -3.36 15.59 15.87
CA ILE A 360 -3.53 14.18 15.47
C ILE A 360 -2.23 13.54 15.03
N ARG A 361 -2.22 12.18 15.00
CA ARG A 361 -1.15 11.38 14.43
C ARG A 361 -1.63 10.71 13.16
N LEU A 362 -0.80 10.68 12.13
CA LEU A 362 -1.10 10.05 10.84
C LEU A 362 -0.10 8.94 10.51
N GLY A 363 -0.57 7.95 9.76
CA GLY A 363 0.25 6.83 9.33
C GLY A 363 0.70 5.94 10.50
N ASN A 364 1.95 5.47 10.46
CA ASN A 364 2.50 4.56 11.47
C ASN A 364 2.69 5.21 12.85
N GLU A 365 2.72 6.54 12.93
CA GLU A 365 2.81 7.26 14.21
C GLU A 365 1.64 6.98 15.14
N LYS A 366 0.50 6.51 14.61
CA LYS A 366 -0.68 6.09 15.39
C LYS A 366 -0.40 4.90 16.32
N PHE A 367 0.59 4.09 15.99
CA PHE A 367 0.94 2.88 16.72
C PHE A 367 2.15 3.04 17.62
N LEU A 368 2.73 4.25 17.66
CA LEU A 368 3.77 4.57 18.64
C LEU A 368 3.09 4.80 19.99
N GLU A 369 3.44 4.00 20.98
CA GLU A 369 3.03 4.22 22.35
C GLU A 369 3.53 5.61 22.80
N THR A 370 2.67 6.36 23.48
CA THR A 370 3.06 7.58 24.18
C THR A 370 3.77 7.14 25.46
N ASP A 371 5.09 7.33 25.51
CA ASP A 371 5.84 7.27 26.77
C ASP A 371 5.29 8.29 27.79
#